data_a76e7af1797ef5552d7d3f09c540e5e6
#
_entry.id   a76e7af1797ef5552d7d3f09c540e5e6
#
_cell.length_a   1.000
_cell.length_b   1.000
_cell.length_c   1.000
_cell.angle_alpha   90.00
_cell.angle_beta   90.00
_cell.angle_gamma   90.00
#
_symmetry.space_group_name_H-M   'P 1'
#
loop_
_entity.id
_entity.type
_entity.pdbx_description
1 polymer ?
#
loop_
_entity_poly.entity_id
_entity_poly.type
_entity_poly.pdbx_seq_one_letter_code
_entity_poly.pdbx_strand_id
1 'polypeptide(L)'
;MRSINPSFPALVAISLIASGTAVAAKKKTTPADGYTIHVLAPHQMESGQVGGPFHHYCKPVQQGKIFQCLLFESDDPNANLVGVEYFVDKALARKHVPLIQWNRHFHDHEVEIATGRVQVLDVSPEEAKTIAQKAAGTDGIIFELWQEGAAIPDGKVTYPTSVGHVFRTE
;
A
#
# COMPACT_ATOMS: atom_id res chain seq x y z
N MET A 1 -65.20 -2.85 -65.21
CA MET A 1 -64.40 -3.56 -64.18
C MET A 1 -63.71 -2.56 -63.32
N ARG A 2 -64.20 -2.34 -62.08
CA ARG A 2 -63.59 -1.42 -61.11
C ARG A 2 -62.79 -2.24 -60.11
N SER A 3 -61.48 -1.97 -60.07
CA SER A 3 -60.55 -2.55 -59.13
C SER A 3 -60.67 -1.82 -57.76
N ILE A 4 -60.93 -2.57 -56.70
CA ILE A 4 -61.00 -2.05 -55.34
C ILE A 4 -59.68 -2.39 -54.67
N ASN A 5 -58.89 -1.33 -54.31
CA ASN A 5 -57.66 -1.44 -53.55
C ASN A 5 -57.99 -1.46 -52.03
N PRO A 6 -57.59 -2.43 -51.26
CA PRO A 6 -57.75 -2.38 -49.80
C PRO A 6 -56.61 -1.60 -49.14
N SER A 7 -56.94 -0.50 -48.50
CA SER A 7 -56.04 0.25 -47.63
C SER A 7 -55.85 -0.49 -46.31
N PHE A 8 -54.64 -0.86 -45.99
CA PHE A 8 -54.24 -1.38 -44.67
C PHE A 8 -53.93 -0.21 -43.72
N PRO A 9 -54.42 -0.20 -42.49
CA PRO A 9 -53.99 0.79 -41.51
C PRO A 9 -52.60 0.47 -41.00
N ALA A 10 -51.73 1.48 -40.98
CA ALA A 10 -50.40 1.39 -40.38
C ALA A 10 -50.53 1.34 -38.85
N LEU A 11 -50.07 0.26 -38.24
CA LEU A 11 -49.89 0.17 -36.79
C LEU A 11 -48.62 0.98 -36.38
N VAL A 12 -48.84 2.08 -35.71
CA VAL A 12 -47.76 2.83 -35.02
C VAL A 12 -47.41 2.12 -33.73
N ALA A 13 -46.33 1.41 -33.69
CA ALA A 13 -45.76 0.86 -32.45
C ALA A 13 -45.10 1.96 -31.66
N ILE A 14 -45.70 2.38 -30.54
CA ILE A 14 -45.09 3.28 -29.58
C ILE A 14 -44.13 2.48 -28.68
N SER A 15 -42.81 2.56 -28.96
CA SER A 15 -41.79 2.00 -28.07
C SER A 15 -41.64 2.90 -26.84
N LEU A 16 -42.14 2.45 -25.69
CA LEU A 16 -41.79 3.07 -24.41
C LEU A 16 -40.34 2.71 -24.07
N ILE A 17 -39.46 3.69 -24.23
CA ILE A 17 -38.10 3.60 -23.71
C ILE A 17 -38.18 3.88 -22.21
N ALA A 18 -38.19 2.83 -21.41
CA ALA A 18 -38.03 2.93 -19.95
C ALA A 18 -36.60 3.35 -19.67
N SER A 19 -36.36 4.65 -19.46
CA SER A 19 -35.09 5.17 -18.96
C SER A 19 -34.91 4.74 -17.51
N GLY A 20 -34.42 3.53 -17.30
CA GLY A 20 -33.99 3.06 -16.00
C GLY A 20 -32.72 3.79 -15.60
N THR A 21 -32.83 4.77 -14.69
CA THR A 21 -31.65 5.32 -14.00
C THR A 21 -31.04 4.22 -13.14
N ALA A 22 -29.95 3.61 -13.63
CA ALA A 22 -29.15 2.69 -12.83
C ALA A 22 -28.57 3.49 -11.66
N VAL A 23 -29.13 3.31 -10.46
CA VAL A 23 -28.52 3.81 -9.22
C VAL A 23 -27.25 2.99 -9.02
N ALA A 24 -26.10 3.60 -9.25
CA ALA A 24 -24.82 2.96 -8.98
C ALA A 24 -24.77 2.57 -7.50
N ALA A 25 -24.69 1.28 -7.23
CA ALA A 25 -24.56 0.77 -5.86
C ALA A 25 -23.30 1.37 -5.25
N LYS A 26 -23.43 2.06 -4.09
CA LYS A 26 -22.29 2.64 -3.38
C LYS A 26 -21.36 1.50 -3.00
N LYS A 27 -20.12 1.51 -3.53
CA LYS A 27 -19.11 0.49 -3.23
C LYS A 27 -18.93 0.41 -1.70
N LYS A 28 -19.10 -0.78 -1.14
CA LYS A 28 -18.85 -1.00 0.29
C LYS A 28 -17.37 -0.86 0.58
N THR A 29 -17.03 -0.01 1.56
CA THR A 29 -15.64 0.11 2.05
C THR A 29 -15.20 -1.20 2.72
N THR A 30 -14.00 -1.65 2.38
CA THR A 30 -13.41 -2.89 2.88
C THR A 30 -12.06 -2.60 3.58
N PRO A 31 -11.49 -3.56 4.33
CA PRO A 31 -10.15 -3.39 4.89
C PRO A 31 -9.05 -3.16 3.84
N ALA A 32 -9.28 -3.54 2.57
CA ALA A 32 -8.35 -3.31 1.47
C ALA A 32 -8.34 -1.85 0.96
N ASP A 33 -9.34 -1.05 1.34
CA ASP A 33 -9.39 0.36 0.95
C ASP A 33 -8.53 1.23 1.91
N GLY A 34 -8.09 2.39 1.44
CA GLY A 34 -7.42 3.40 2.27
C GLY A 34 -5.89 3.31 2.34
N TYR A 35 -5.25 2.45 1.56
CA TYR A 35 -3.80 2.46 1.38
C TYR A 35 -3.39 3.56 0.41
N THR A 36 -3.38 4.80 0.89
CA THR A 36 -3.20 6.02 0.07
C THR A 36 -1.89 6.75 0.32
N ILE A 37 -1.14 6.38 1.34
CA ILE A 37 0.19 6.94 1.60
C ILE A 37 1.18 6.12 0.79
N HIS A 38 1.90 6.77 -0.14
CA HIS A 38 2.86 6.10 -1.01
C HIS A 38 4.29 6.52 -0.64
N VAL A 39 5.09 5.55 -0.24
CA VAL A 39 6.50 5.74 0.13
C VAL A 39 7.38 4.84 -0.71
N LEU A 40 8.52 5.33 -1.13
CA LEU A 40 9.56 4.58 -1.84
C LEU A 40 10.82 4.55 -0.98
N ALA A 41 11.28 3.35 -0.63
CA ALA A 41 12.47 3.17 0.20
C ALA A 41 13.23 1.88 -0.15
N PRO A 42 14.58 1.90 -0.13
CA PRO A 42 15.39 0.69 -0.22
C PRO A 42 15.51 0.02 1.15
N HIS A 43 15.67 -1.30 1.15
CA HIS A 43 15.86 -2.08 2.38
C HIS A 43 17.25 -2.70 2.46
N GLN A 44 17.76 -2.86 3.68
CA GLN A 44 18.94 -3.67 3.98
C GLN A 44 18.46 -5.12 4.15
N MET A 45 18.73 -5.96 3.17
CA MET A 45 18.32 -7.36 3.15
C MET A 45 19.15 -8.19 4.13
N GLU A 46 18.63 -9.34 4.61
CA GLU A 46 19.39 -10.27 5.46
C GLU A 46 20.67 -10.81 4.79
N SER A 47 20.71 -10.80 3.46
CA SER A 47 21.93 -11.14 2.69
C SER A 47 23.06 -10.15 2.84
N GLY A 48 22.82 -8.99 3.45
CA GLY A 48 23.74 -7.87 3.52
C GLY A 48 23.72 -6.94 2.30
N GLN A 49 22.90 -7.24 1.29
CA GLN A 49 22.70 -6.40 0.11
C GLN A 49 21.61 -5.36 0.36
N VAL A 50 21.62 -4.29 -0.43
CA VAL A 50 20.51 -3.34 -0.51
C VAL A 50 19.57 -3.79 -1.61
N GLY A 51 18.31 -4.07 -1.27
CA GLY A 51 17.25 -4.43 -2.20
C GLY A 51 16.32 -3.25 -2.49
N GLY A 52 15.52 -3.38 -3.53
CA GLY A 52 14.56 -2.38 -3.98
C GLY A 52 15.15 -1.24 -4.82
N PRO A 53 14.64 0.02 -4.76
CA PRO A 53 13.66 0.49 -3.77
C PRO A 53 12.28 -0.13 -3.95
N PHE A 54 11.58 -0.36 -2.85
CA PHE A 54 10.24 -0.93 -2.81
C PHE A 54 9.18 0.15 -2.67
N HIS A 55 8.01 -0.08 -3.29
CA HIS A 55 6.84 0.79 -3.18
C HIS A 55 5.98 0.35 -2.00
N HIS A 56 5.83 1.22 -1.01
CA HIS A 56 5.03 1.01 0.18
C HIS A 56 3.71 1.76 0.02
N TYR A 57 2.59 1.05 -0.02
CA TYR A 57 1.26 1.65 0.06
C TYR A 57 0.74 1.45 1.47
N CYS A 58 0.58 2.54 2.21
CA CYS A 58 0.31 2.52 3.64
C CYS A 58 -1.03 3.14 4.01
N LYS A 59 -1.58 2.70 5.15
CA LYS A 59 -2.71 3.36 5.79
C LYS A 59 -2.57 3.36 7.32
N PRO A 60 -3.06 4.42 8.00
CA PRO A 60 -3.10 4.44 9.46
C PRO A 60 -4.17 3.48 9.98
N VAL A 61 -3.84 2.81 11.08
CA VAL A 61 -4.76 2.00 11.89
C VAL A 61 -4.56 2.35 13.36
N GLN A 62 -5.41 1.83 14.25
CA GLN A 62 -5.34 2.07 15.69
C GLN A 62 -5.17 3.57 16.04
N GLN A 63 -6.03 4.41 15.47
CA GLN A 63 -6.00 5.87 15.69
C GLN A 63 -4.66 6.52 15.26
N GLY A 64 -3.98 5.96 14.26
CA GLY A 64 -2.73 6.49 13.73
C GLY A 64 -1.49 6.11 14.53
N LYS A 65 -1.59 5.23 15.52
CA LYS A 65 -0.42 4.71 16.26
C LYS A 65 0.34 3.65 15.48
N ILE A 66 -0.30 3.02 14.52
CA ILE A 66 0.32 2.05 13.62
C ILE A 66 -0.07 2.42 12.20
N PHE A 67 0.90 2.35 11.27
CA PHE A 67 0.62 2.30 9.85
C PHE A 67 0.91 0.89 9.38
N GLN A 68 0.04 0.33 8.58
CA GLN A 68 0.28 -0.93 7.89
C GLN A 68 0.50 -0.65 6.42
N CYS A 69 1.53 -1.26 5.85
CA CYS A 69 1.98 -1.05 4.49
C CYS A 69 2.01 -2.35 3.71
N LEU A 70 1.58 -2.29 2.46
CA LEU A 70 1.76 -3.32 1.45
C LEU A 70 2.99 -2.94 0.63
N LEU A 71 3.92 -3.88 0.43
CA LEU A 71 5.18 -3.65 -0.26
C LEU A 71 5.15 -4.33 -1.63
N PHE A 72 5.48 -3.54 -2.67
CA PHE A 72 5.53 -4.00 -4.05
C PHE A 72 6.90 -3.72 -4.68
N GLU A 73 7.30 -4.54 -5.64
CA GLU A 73 8.57 -4.40 -6.37
C GLU A 73 8.57 -3.21 -7.35
N SER A 74 7.39 -2.71 -7.73
CA SER A 74 7.20 -1.54 -8.58
C SER A 74 5.82 -0.91 -8.37
N ASP A 75 5.52 0.19 -9.05
CA ASP A 75 4.21 0.84 -9.10
C ASP A 75 3.31 0.33 -10.24
N ASP A 76 3.74 -0.70 -10.97
CA ASP A 76 2.90 -1.34 -11.99
C ASP A 76 1.66 -1.95 -11.34
N PRO A 77 0.45 -1.79 -11.93
CA PRO A 77 -0.78 -2.40 -11.40
C PRO A 77 -0.73 -3.93 -11.23
N ASN A 78 0.20 -4.61 -11.90
CA ASN A 78 0.41 -6.06 -11.82
C ASN A 78 1.66 -6.43 -11.02
N ALA A 79 2.31 -5.47 -10.34
CA ALA A 79 3.51 -5.73 -9.55
C ALA A 79 3.25 -6.77 -8.45
N ASN A 80 4.26 -7.58 -8.17
CA ASN A 80 4.20 -8.55 -7.09
C ASN A 80 4.15 -7.89 -5.73
N LEU A 81 3.23 -8.35 -4.87
CA LEU A 81 3.27 -8.06 -3.44
C LEU A 81 4.41 -8.86 -2.82
N VAL A 82 5.49 -8.18 -2.46
CA VAL A 82 6.70 -8.85 -1.95
C VAL A 82 6.78 -8.89 -0.44
N GLY A 83 5.99 -8.09 0.26
CA GLY A 83 6.00 -8.06 1.71
C GLY A 83 4.96 -7.16 2.34
N VAL A 84 5.06 -7.06 3.64
CA VAL A 84 4.29 -6.10 4.44
C VAL A 84 5.20 -5.44 5.47
N GLU A 85 4.88 -4.22 5.83
CA GLU A 85 5.59 -3.51 6.89
C GLU A 85 4.59 -2.85 7.85
N TYR A 86 4.98 -2.79 9.12
CA TYR A 86 4.26 -2.02 10.11
C TYR A 86 5.16 -0.92 10.66
N PHE A 87 4.69 0.32 10.58
CA PHE A 87 5.28 1.46 11.27
C PHE A 87 4.57 1.58 12.61
N VAL A 88 5.25 1.35 13.69
CA VAL A 88 4.69 1.35 15.04
C VAL A 88 5.22 2.56 15.80
N ASP A 89 4.35 3.33 16.45
CA ASP A 89 4.75 4.43 17.33
C ASP A 89 5.92 3.99 18.24
N LYS A 90 7.01 4.78 18.28
CA LYS A 90 8.25 4.43 18.97
C LYS A 90 8.02 4.08 20.44
N ALA A 91 7.19 4.86 21.15
CA ALA A 91 6.92 4.59 22.56
C ALA A 91 6.17 3.27 22.74
N LEU A 92 5.26 2.95 21.78
CA LEU A 92 4.53 1.69 21.79
C LEU A 92 5.44 0.50 21.46
N ALA A 93 6.23 0.58 20.37
CA ALA A 93 7.16 -0.48 19.99
C ALA A 93 8.18 -0.78 21.08
N ARG A 94 8.84 0.26 21.58
CA ARG A 94 9.92 0.14 22.56
C ARG A 94 9.45 -0.30 23.92
N LYS A 95 8.17 -0.08 24.27
CA LYS A 95 7.55 -0.59 25.48
C LYS A 95 7.24 -2.10 25.42
N HIS A 96 6.84 -2.60 24.24
CA HIS A 96 6.28 -3.94 24.09
C HIS A 96 7.24 -4.94 23.43
N VAL A 97 8.26 -4.47 22.71
CA VAL A 97 9.23 -5.32 22.02
C VAL A 97 10.53 -5.36 22.83
N PRO A 98 10.96 -6.54 23.30
CA PRO A 98 12.25 -6.69 24.00
C PRO A 98 13.40 -6.21 23.11
N LEU A 99 14.40 -5.56 23.71
CA LEU A 99 15.52 -4.95 23.01
C LEU A 99 16.22 -5.91 22.01
N ILE A 100 16.40 -7.16 22.40
CA ILE A 100 17.03 -8.17 21.53
C ILE A 100 16.18 -8.48 20.29
N GLN A 101 14.85 -8.47 20.41
CA GLN A 101 13.94 -8.67 19.28
C GLN A 101 13.89 -7.41 18.41
N TRP A 102 13.89 -6.24 19.04
CA TRP A 102 13.95 -4.98 18.33
C TRP A 102 15.21 -4.93 17.45
N ASN A 103 16.39 -5.18 18.04
CA ASN A 103 17.67 -5.15 17.33
C ASN A 103 17.78 -6.21 16.20
N ARG A 104 16.96 -7.25 16.23
CA ARG A 104 16.96 -8.29 15.19
C ARG A 104 16.04 -7.98 14.01
N HIS A 105 14.93 -7.29 14.27
CA HIS A 105 13.85 -7.23 13.28
C HIS A 105 13.28 -5.84 13.07
N PHE A 106 13.52 -4.91 13.99
CA PHE A 106 13.01 -3.55 13.86
C PHE A 106 14.11 -2.59 13.40
N HIS A 107 13.68 -1.45 12.89
CA HIS A 107 14.54 -0.33 12.55
C HIS A 107 13.89 0.99 12.92
N ASP A 108 14.69 2.04 13.03
CA ASP A 108 14.24 3.39 13.38
C ASP A 108 14.05 4.21 12.10
N HIS A 109 12.80 4.59 11.80
CA HIS A 109 12.50 5.41 10.62
C HIS A 109 13.12 6.81 10.67
N GLU A 110 13.40 7.37 11.84
CA GLU A 110 14.11 8.66 11.92
C GLU A 110 15.54 8.54 11.34
N VAL A 111 16.23 7.45 11.69
CA VAL A 111 17.55 7.14 11.14
C VAL A 111 17.46 6.90 9.64
N GLU A 112 16.47 6.13 9.20
CA GLU A 112 16.24 5.83 7.79
C GLU A 112 15.98 7.11 6.98
N ILE A 113 15.04 7.94 7.41
CA ILE A 113 14.70 9.20 6.74
C ILE A 113 15.91 10.14 6.67
N ALA A 114 16.74 10.19 7.73
CA ALA A 114 17.95 10.99 7.76
C ALA A 114 18.97 10.57 6.69
N THR A 115 18.89 9.37 6.14
CA THR A 115 19.75 8.93 5.01
C THR A 115 19.43 9.66 3.70
N GLY A 116 18.26 10.31 3.59
CA GLY A 116 17.75 10.94 2.37
C GLY A 116 17.33 9.97 1.27
N ARG A 117 17.19 8.68 1.56
CA ARG A 117 16.83 7.64 0.58
C ARG A 117 15.33 7.34 0.53
N VAL A 118 14.58 7.78 1.53
CA VAL A 118 13.13 7.65 1.59
C VAL A 118 12.48 8.77 0.81
N GLN A 119 11.51 8.43 -0.02
CA GLN A 119 10.71 9.39 -0.79
C GLN A 119 9.24 9.17 -0.49
N VAL A 120 8.50 10.25 -0.24
CA VAL A 120 7.03 10.23 -0.17
C VAL A 120 6.53 10.71 -1.52
N LEU A 121 5.72 9.90 -2.18
CA LEU A 121 5.28 10.11 -3.55
C LEU A 121 3.81 10.56 -3.61
N ASP A 122 3.39 11.06 -4.76
CA ASP A 122 2.00 11.38 -5.14
C ASP A 122 1.32 12.48 -4.27
N VAL A 123 2.12 13.28 -3.59
CA VAL A 123 1.66 14.38 -2.72
C VAL A 123 2.49 15.64 -2.90
N SER A 124 2.03 16.77 -2.36
CA SER A 124 2.82 18.02 -2.36
C SER A 124 4.07 17.89 -1.46
N PRO A 125 5.11 18.72 -1.68
CA PRO A 125 6.30 18.72 -0.83
C PRO A 125 6.00 18.97 0.65
N GLU A 126 5.02 19.82 0.97
CA GLU A 126 4.60 20.13 2.34
C GLU A 126 3.93 18.93 3.00
N GLU A 127 3.09 18.21 2.25
CA GLU A 127 2.45 17.00 2.72
C GLU A 127 3.46 15.87 2.87
N ALA A 128 4.38 15.70 1.92
CA ALA A 128 5.50 14.75 2.01
C ALA A 128 6.32 14.95 3.28
N LYS A 129 6.67 16.20 3.60
CA LYS A 129 7.36 16.55 4.85
C LYS A 129 6.55 16.17 6.09
N THR A 130 5.24 16.40 6.07
CA THR A 130 4.35 16.05 7.18
C THR A 130 4.27 14.55 7.39
N ILE A 131 4.17 13.77 6.30
CA ILE A 131 4.16 12.30 6.34
C ILE A 131 5.51 11.78 6.85
N ALA A 132 6.63 12.28 6.33
CA ALA A 132 7.97 11.91 6.77
C ALA A 132 8.19 12.19 8.27
N GLN A 133 7.73 13.34 8.78
CA GLN A 133 7.81 13.66 10.21
C GLN A 133 7.00 12.68 11.07
N LYS A 134 5.84 12.24 10.61
CA LYS A 134 5.06 11.21 11.31
C LYS A 134 5.74 9.85 11.28
N ALA A 135 6.29 9.46 10.13
CA ALA A 135 7.05 8.23 9.98
C ALA A 135 8.29 8.23 10.88
N ALA A 136 9.02 9.34 11.01
CA ALA A 136 10.18 9.47 11.90
C ALA A 136 9.84 9.19 13.38
N GLY A 137 8.57 9.37 13.79
CA GLY A 137 8.08 9.01 15.13
C GLY A 137 7.79 7.52 15.33
N THR A 138 8.13 6.66 14.38
CA THR A 138 7.82 5.22 14.40
C THR A 138 9.06 4.36 14.26
N ASP A 139 8.99 3.13 14.78
CA ASP A 139 9.91 2.04 14.47
C ASP A 139 9.23 1.10 13.47
N GLY A 140 9.97 0.62 12.45
CA GLY A 140 9.48 -0.27 11.40
C GLY A 140 9.79 -1.74 11.69
N ILE A 141 8.92 -2.62 11.21
CA ILE A 141 9.19 -4.06 11.07
C ILE A 141 8.71 -4.55 9.72
N ILE A 142 9.62 -5.11 8.93
CA ILE A 142 9.37 -5.63 7.59
C ILE A 142 9.26 -7.15 7.65
N PHE A 143 8.25 -7.70 6.97
CA PHE A 143 8.12 -9.11 6.67
C PHE A 143 8.22 -9.27 5.16
N GLU A 144 9.37 -9.67 4.66
CA GLU A 144 9.54 -10.02 3.26
C GLU A 144 9.00 -11.44 3.05
N LEU A 145 8.02 -11.55 2.17
CA LEU A 145 7.25 -12.77 1.90
C LEU A 145 7.60 -13.41 0.56
N TRP A 146 8.19 -12.61 -0.34
CA TRP A 146 8.63 -13.04 -1.67
C TRP A 146 9.99 -12.41 -1.95
N GLN A 147 11.05 -13.21 -1.88
CA GLN A 147 12.42 -12.74 -2.03
C GLN A 147 12.67 -12.22 -3.44
N GLU A 148 13.41 -11.11 -3.54
CA GLU A 148 13.80 -10.50 -4.80
C GLU A 148 14.45 -11.52 -5.75
N GLY A 149 13.96 -11.59 -7.00
CA GLY A 149 14.45 -12.52 -8.01
C GLY A 149 13.96 -13.96 -7.89
N ALA A 150 13.21 -14.32 -6.84
CA ALA A 150 12.58 -15.63 -6.73
C ALA A 150 11.38 -15.76 -7.70
N ALA A 151 11.25 -16.92 -8.34
CA ALA A 151 10.16 -17.16 -9.29
C ALA A 151 8.76 -17.23 -8.63
N ILE A 152 8.70 -17.64 -7.37
CA ILE A 152 7.47 -17.76 -6.56
C ILE A 152 7.81 -17.52 -5.09
N PRO A 153 6.82 -17.16 -4.24
CA PRO A 153 7.00 -17.20 -2.78
C PRO A 153 7.21 -18.65 -2.35
N ASP A 154 8.29 -18.93 -1.66
CA ASP A 154 8.68 -20.29 -1.26
C ASP A 154 8.30 -20.65 0.19
N GLY A 155 7.65 -19.73 0.91
CA GLY A 155 7.28 -19.87 2.32
C GLY A 155 8.33 -19.37 3.31
N LYS A 156 9.50 -18.95 2.84
CA LYS A 156 10.51 -18.30 3.69
C LYS A 156 10.06 -16.87 4.00
N VAL A 157 10.19 -16.47 5.26
CA VAL A 157 10.03 -15.09 5.70
C VAL A 157 11.36 -14.55 6.16
N THR A 158 11.78 -13.41 5.64
CA THR A 158 12.96 -12.67 6.09
C THR A 158 12.55 -11.32 6.69
N TYR A 159 13.46 -10.71 7.44
CA TYR A 159 13.23 -9.47 8.16
C TYR A 159 14.26 -8.41 7.75
N PRO A 160 14.12 -7.83 6.55
CA PRO A 160 14.94 -6.70 6.17
C PRO A 160 14.82 -5.56 7.18
N THR A 161 15.84 -4.72 7.24
CA THR A 161 15.82 -3.49 8.01
C THR A 161 15.99 -2.28 7.09
N SER A 162 15.97 -1.06 7.63
CA SER A 162 16.28 0.12 6.84
C SER A 162 17.77 0.20 6.52
N VAL A 163 18.09 0.82 5.39
CA VAL A 163 19.48 1.18 5.08
C VAL A 163 19.95 2.21 6.10
N GLY A 164 21.08 1.92 6.76
CA GLY A 164 21.61 2.75 7.85
C GLY A 164 21.07 2.37 9.22
N HIS A 165 20.42 1.20 9.34
CA HIS A 165 19.97 0.66 10.63
C HIS A 165 21.09 0.68 11.68
N VAL A 166 20.75 1.08 12.90
CA VAL A 166 21.62 1.08 14.07
C VAL A 166 20.98 0.31 15.22
N PHE A 167 21.79 -0.44 15.96
CA PHE A 167 21.33 -1.15 17.14
C PHE A 167 21.03 -0.18 18.29
N ARG A 168 19.93 -0.45 19.02
CA ARG A 168 19.62 0.23 20.27
C ARG A 168 20.42 -0.40 21.40
N THR A 169 20.75 0.43 22.38
CA THR A 169 21.48 0.01 23.60
C THR A 169 20.56 -0.03 24.83
N GLU A 170 19.36 0.57 24.73
CA GLU A 170 18.35 0.68 25.78
C GLU A 170 16.92 0.77 25.22
#